data_b175be67e3b678044c73dbbcbcc2fe01
#
_entry.id   b175be67e3b678044c73dbbcbcc2fe01
#
_cell.length_a   1.000
_cell.length_b   1.000
_cell.length_c   1.000
_cell.angle_alpha   90.00
_cell.angle_beta   90.00
_cell.angle_gamma   90.00
#
_symmetry.space_group_name_H-M   'P 1'
#
loop_
_entity.id
_entity.type
_entity.pdbx_description
1 polymer ?
#
loop_
_entity_poly.entity_id
_entity_poly.type
_entity_poly.pdbx_seq_one_letter_code
_entity_poly.pdbx_strand_id
1 'polypeptide(L)'
;VYVKKTLPRLTDLMTRVVGAHGENHPKVLRLDEYVREVVADLGPHLMKEEQILFPAIKQMDLSLEEFHCGSIQNPIQVMKIDHDNIGNIFLKIRKLTKDFNLPKGACGTWGALYKALKDLEEDTHLHIHKENNILFPMVIEAEQNFSNC
;
A
#
# COMPACT_ATOMS: atom_id res chain seq x y z
N VAL A 1 -6.90 6.87 -7.44
CA VAL A 1 -6.44 8.15 -8.04
C VAL A 1 -5.35 8.80 -7.20
N TYR A 2 -5.52 8.90 -5.87
CA TYR A 2 -4.52 9.51 -4.96
C TYR A 2 -3.16 8.83 -5.05
N VAL A 3 -3.10 7.52 -4.85
CA VAL A 3 -1.83 6.76 -4.82
C VAL A 3 -1.10 6.81 -6.16
N LYS A 4 -1.82 6.69 -7.28
CA LYS A 4 -1.21 6.77 -8.62
C LYS A 4 -0.48 8.09 -8.90
N LYS A 5 -0.95 9.19 -8.30
CA LYS A 5 -0.29 10.51 -8.38
C LYS A 5 0.83 10.64 -7.35
N THR A 6 0.65 10.03 -6.20
CA THR A 6 1.57 10.16 -5.06
C THR A 6 2.86 9.38 -5.28
N LEU A 7 2.81 8.17 -5.85
CA LEU A 7 4.01 7.35 -6.02
C LEU A 7 5.09 8.01 -6.90
N PRO A 8 4.79 8.58 -8.09
CA PRO A 8 5.79 9.29 -8.88
C PRO A 8 6.36 10.51 -8.15
N ARG A 9 5.51 11.28 -7.46
CA ARG A 9 5.94 12.43 -6.66
C ARG A 9 6.86 12.01 -5.53
N LEU A 10 6.54 10.93 -4.85
CA LEU A 10 7.36 10.39 -3.77
C LEU A 10 8.74 9.99 -4.27
N THR A 11 8.81 9.32 -5.43
CA THR A 11 10.06 8.94 -6.07
C THR A 11 10.90 10.16 -6.44
N ASP A 12 10.29 11.21 -6.98
CA ASP A 12 10.98 12.47 -7.29
C ASP A 12 11.54 13.17 -6.04
N LEU A 13 10.73 13.29 -5.00
CA LEU A 13 11.16 13.87 -3.72
C LEU A 13 12.32 13.08 -3.12
N MET A 14 12.23 11.75 -3.14
CA MET A 14 13.28 10.88 -2.61
C MET A 14 14.60 11.06 -3.37
N THR A 15 14.54 11.10 -4.69
CA THR A 15 15.72 11.32 -5.55
C THR A 15 16.39 12.67 -5.23
N ARG A 16 15.61 13.72 -5.02
CA ARG A 16 16.15 15.06 -4.66
C ARG A 16 16.79 15.05 -3.28
N VAL A 17 16.18 14.40 -2.29
CA VAL A 17 16.74 14.31 -0.94
C VAL A 17 18.04 13.49 -0.93
N VAL A 18 18.10 12.39 -1.67
CA VAL A 18 19.33 11.60 -1.83
C VAL A 18 20.44 12.45 -2.47
N GLY A 19 20.13 13.20 -3.52
CA GLY A 19 21.10 14.06 -4.18
C GLY A 19 21.66 15.16 -3.28
N ALA A 20 20.82 15.75 -2.44
CA ALA A 20 21.22 16.86 -1.56
C ALA A 20 21.85 16.40 -0.24
N HIS A 21 21.44 15.28 0.31
CA HIS A 21 21.80 14.88 1.69
C HIS A 21 22.39 13.47 1.83
N GLY A 22 22.39 12.66 0.78
CA GLY A 22 22.80 11.25 0.85
C GLY A 22 24.23 11.04 1.32
N GLU A 23 25.17 11.92 0.95
CA GLU A 23 26.57 11.82 1.34
C GLU A 23 26.77 12.08 2.85
N ASN A 24 26.02 13.01 3.42
CA ASN A 24 26.16 13.42 4.82
C ASN A 24 25.22 12.70 5.77
N HIS A 25 24.21 12.01 5.23
CA HIS A 25 23.18 11.33 6.01
C HIS A 25 22.93 9.90 5.45
N PRO A 26 23.70 8.90 5.90
CA PRO A 26 23.53 7.51 5.41
C PRO A 26 22.12 6.94 5.58
N LYS A 27 21.37 7.44 6.56
CA LYS A 27 19.96 7.04 6.75
C LYS A 27 19.07 7.39 5.56
N VAL A 28 19.40 8.45 4.82
CA VAL A 28 18.66 8.84 3.59
C VAL A 28 18.78 7.76 2.53
N LEU A 29 19.95 7.14 2.39
CA LEU A 29 20.15 6.04 1.45
C LEU A 29 19.33 4.80 1.83
N ARG A 30 19.24 4.51 3.12
CA ARG A 30 18.41 3.42 3.63
C ARG A 30 16.93 3.70 3.45
N LEU A 31 16.53 4.95 3.66
CA LEU A 31 15.16 5.40 3.40
C LEU A 31 14.80 5.25 1.92
N ASP A 32 15.70 5.58 1.01
CA ASP A 32 15.51 5.39 -0.44
C ASP A 32 15.20 3.93 -0.78
N GLU A 33 15.92 2.97 -0.19
CA GLU A 33 15.64 1.55 -0.37
C GLU A 33 14.21 1.20 0.05
N TYR A 34 13.77 1.64 1.24
CA TYR A 34 12.41 1.37 1.72
C TYR A 34 11.33 2.05 0.89
N VAL A 35 11.56 3.27 0.45
CA VAL A 35 10.62 3.98 -0.44
C VAL A 35 10.47 3.25 -1.77
N ARG A 36 11.57 2.74 -2.34
CA ARG A 36 11.52 1.93 -3.55
C ARG A 36 10.75 0.63 -3.34
N GLU A 37 10.90 -0.02 -2.19
CA GLU A 37 10.11 -1.21 -1.84
C GLU A 37 8.61 -0.89 -1.78
N VAL A 38 8.22 0.21 -1.11
CA VAL A 38 6.81 0.65 -1.05
C VAL A 38 6.25 0.87 -2.46
N VAL A 39 6.99 1.57 -3.31
CA VAL A 39 6.56 1.84 -4.69
C VAL A 39 6.42 0.55 -5.49
N ALA A 40 7.39 -0.37 -5.34
CA ALA A 40 7.41 -1.65 -6.04
C ALA A 40 6.26 -2.58 -5.61
N ASP A 41 5.85 -2.53 -4.35
CA ASP A 41 4.79 -3.39 -3.82
C ASP A 41 3.40 -2.77 -3.97
N LEU A 42 3.25 -1.49 -3.65
CA LEU A 42 1.95 -0.82 -3.62
C LEU A 42 1.37 -0.62 -5.03
N GLY A 43 2.20 -0.28 -6.02
CA GLY A 43 1.76 -0.10 -7.40
C GLY A 43 1.10 -1.36 -7.98
N PRO A 44 1.82 -2.50 -8.04
CA PRO A 44 1.26 -3.77 -8.51
C PRO A 44 0.07 -4.26 -7.66
N HIS A 45 0.08 -4.04 -6.35
CA HIS A 45 -1.03 -4.38 -5.46
C HIS A 45 -2.33 -3.70 -5.90
N LEU A 46 -2.29 -2.39 -6.14
CA LEU A 46 -3.45 -1.63 -6.61
C LEU A 46 -3.91 -2.07 -8.01
N MET A 47 -2.98 -2.45 -8.88
CA MET A 47 -3.33 -3.01 -10.19
C MET A 47 -4.05 -4.35 -10.06
N LYS A 48 -3.63 -5.23 -9.15
CA LYS A 48 -4.32 -6.49 -8.86
C LYS A 48 -5.75 -6.25 -8.38
N GLU A 49 -5.96 -5.27 -7.51
CA GLU A 49 -7.30 -4.89 -7.05
C GLU A 49 -8.18 -4.43 -8.21
N GLU A 50 -7.68 -3.51 -9.03
CA GLU A 50 -8.45 -2.92 -10.13
C GLU A 50 -8.73 -3.93 -11.26
N GLN A 51 -7.80 -4.81 -11.58
CA GLN A 51 -7.87 -5.69 -12.75
C GLN A 51 -8.38 -7.09 -12.42
N ILE A 52 -8.25 -7.54 -11.17
CA ILE A 52 -8.58 -8.92 -10.77
C ILE A 52 -9.64 -8.93 -9.67
N LEU A 53 -9.36 -8.34 -8.52
CA LEU A 53 -10.20 -8.46 -7.34
C LEU A 53 -11.55 -7.77 -7.49
N PHE A 54 -11.57 -6.48 -7.81
CA PHE A 54 -12.82 -5.72 -7.95
C PHE A 54 -13.69 -6.23 -9.11
N PRO A 55 -13.16 -6.56 -10.30
CA PRO A 55 -13.93 -7.22 -11.32
C PRO A 55 -14.52 -8.57 -10.88
N ALA A 56 -13.77 -9.38 -10.13
CA ALA A 56 -14.25 -10.65 -9.60
C ALA A 56 -15.41 -10.45 -8.61
N ILE A 57 -15.31 -9.48 -7.70
CA ILE A 57 -16.37 -9.12 -6.76
C ILE A 57 -17.62 -8.65 -7.52
N LYS A 58 -17.45 -7.80 -8.52
CA LYS A 58 -18.56 -7.29 -9.34
C LYS A 58 -19.24 -8.42 -10.13
N GLN A 59 -18.48 -9.34 -10.67
CA GLN A 59 -19.02 -10.50 -11.37
C GLN A 59 -19.81 -11.42 -10.42
N MET A 60 -19.37 -11.57 -9.19
CA MET A 60 -20.07 -12.32 -8.14
C MET A 60 -21.47 -11.75 -7.86
N ASP A 61 -21.62 -10.42 -7.90
CA ASP A 61 -22.92 -9.75 -7.74
C ASP A 61 -23.85 -9.95 -8.94
N LEU A 62 -23.31 -10.13 -10.15
CA LEU A 62 -24.06 -10.16 -11.40
C LEU A 62 -24.44 -11.58 -11.86
N SER A 63 -23.68 -12.61 -11.48
CA SER A 63 -23.88 -13.99 -11.93
C SER A 63 -23.81 -14.96 -10.77
N LEU A 64 -24.94 -15.16 -10.12
CA LEU A 64 -25.10 -16.05 -8.97
C LEU A 64 -24.86 -17.53 -9.28
N GLU A 65 -24.90 -17.92 -10.56
CA GLU A 65 -24.87 -19.33 -10.98
C GLU A 65 -23.48 -19.86 -11.34
N GLU A 66 -22.49 -19.01 -11.56
CA GLU A 66 -21.17 -19.40 -12.07
C GLU A 66 -20.02 -19.34 -11.05
N PHE A 67 -20.31 -18.92 -9.81
CA PHE A 67 -19.27 -18.81 -8.80
C PHE A 67 -19.05 -20.11 -8.02
N HIS A 68 -17.86 -20.69 -8.15
CA HIS A 68 -17.45 -21.83 -7.34
C HIS A 68 -17.04 -21.39 -5.94
N CYS A 69 -17.48 -22.14 -4.93
CA CYS A 69 -17.09 -21.91 -3.54
C CYS A 69 -15.58 -21.83 -3.37
N GLY A 70 -15.11 -20.79 -2.67
CA GLY A 70 -13.70 -20.56 -2.41
C GLY A 70 -12.95 -19.82 -3.52
N SER A 71 -13.58 -19.48 -4.65
CA SER A 71 -12.90 -18.85 -5.79
C SER A 71 -12.39 -17.43 -5.48
N ILE A 72 -13.07 -16.66 -4.63
CA ILE A 72 -12.66 -15.32 -4.22
C ILE A 72 -11.65 -15.33 -3.07
N GLN A 73 -11.57 -16.39 -2.32
CA GLN A 73 -10.70 -16.48 -1.13
C GLN A 73 -9.21 -16.44 -1.50
N ASN A 74 -8.81 -17.05 -2.62
CA ASN A 74 -7.43 -17.03 -3.08
C ASN A 74 -6.92 -15.62 -3.42
N PRO A 75 -7.62 -14.82 -4.26
CA PRO A 75 -7.25 -13.42 -4.47
C PRO A 75 -7.22 -12.60 -3.17
N ILE A 76 -8.18 -12.80 -2.28
CA ILE A 76 -8.23 -12.11 -0.98
C ILE A 76 -7.01 -12.47 -0.14
N GLN A 77 -6.62 -13.74 -0.08
CA GLN A 77 -5.45 -14.17 0.68
C GLN A 77 -4.16 -13.53 0.15
N VAL A 78 -4.00 -13.45 -1.17
CA VAL A 78 -2.88 -12.74 -1.80
C VAL A 78 -2.87 -11.26 -1.39
N MET A 79 -4.03 -10.59 -1.41
CA MET A 79 -4.14 -9.19 -0.99
C MET A 79 -3.75 -9.00 0.48
N LYS A 80 -4.16 -9.90 1.37
CA LYS A 80 -3.78 -9.84 2.80
C LYS A 80 -2.28 -9.99 3.00
N ILE A 81 -1.61 -10.86 2.26
CA ILE A 81 -0.15 -11.02 2.29
C ILE A 81 0.53 -9.72 1.82
N ASP A 82 0.08 -9.13 0.73
CA ASP A 82 0.58 -7.85 0.23
C ASP A 82 0.38 -6.74 1.28
N HIS A 83 -0.77 -6.69 1.97
CA HIS A 83 -1.05 -5.75 3.06
C HIS A 83 -0.05 -5.87 4.20
N ASP A 84 0.26 -7.09 4.63
CA ASP A 84 1.23 -7.34 5.70
C ASP A 84 2.64 -6.89 5.28
N ASN A 85 3.05 -7.18 4.05
CA ASN A 85 4.34 -6.77 3.51
C ASN A 85 4.48 -5.24 3.47
N ILE A 86 3.48 -4.55 2.92
CA ILE A 86 3.45 -3.08 2.84
C ILE A 86 3.45 -2.46 4.24
N GLY A 87 2.65 -2.98 5.15
CA GLY A 87 2.62 -2.54 6.55
C GLY A 87 3.98 -2.67 7.23
N ASN A 88 4.69 -3.77 7.01
CA ASN A 88 6.03 -3.98 7.56
C ASN A 88 7.06 -2.99 7.01
N ILE A 89 6.97 -2.61 5.74
CA ILE A 89 7.87 -1.60 5.16
C ILE A 89 7.62 -0.25 5.83
N PHE A 90 6.37 0.16 6.02
CA PHE A 90 6.06 1.41 6.74
C PHE A 90 6.55 1.40 8.19
N LEU A 91 6.49 0.27 8.89
CA LEU A 91 7.08 0.15 10.23
C LEU A 91 8.60 0.38 10.21
N LYS A 92 9.31 -0.16 9.23
CA LYS A 92 10.74 0.10 9.04
C LYS A 92 11.03 1.57 8.78
N ILE A 93 10.21 2.22 7.95
CA ILE A 93 10.32 3.65 7.64
C ILE A 93 10.11 4.49 8.92
N ARG A 94 9.07 4.19 9.71
CA ARG A 94 8.82 4.90 10.97
C ARG A 94 9.97 4.76 11.94
N LYS A 95 10.51 3.57 12.09
CA LYS A 95 11.67 3.32 12.97
C LYS A 95 12.90 4.09 12.49
N LEU A 96 13.20 4.05 11.20
CA LEU A 96 14.34 4.74 10.61
C LEU A 96 14.25 6.26 10.75
N THR A 97 13.07 6.82 10.53
CA THR A 97 12.81 8.27 10.56
C THR A 97 12.45 8.80 11.95
N LYS A 98 12.39 7.94 12.97
CA LYS A 98 11.92 8.28 14.31
C LYS A 98 10.55 8.98 14.27
N ASP A 99 9.57 8.31 13.65
CA ASP A 99 8.22 8.82 13.44
C ASP A 99 8.18 10.13 12.62
N PHE A 100 8.97 10.17 11.53
CA PHE A 100 9.07 11.33 10.62
C PHE A 100 9.58 12.60 11.28
N ASN A 101 10.47 12.44 12.24
CA ASN A 101 11.14 13.57 12.90
C ASN A 101 12.30 14.08 12.03
N LEU A 102 12.20 15.32 11.56
CA LEU A 102 13.23 15.91 10.71
C LEU A 102 14.52 16.16 11.49
N PRO A 103 15.69 15.75 10.96
CA PRO A 103 16.96 16.08 11.58
C PRO A 103 17.30 17.57 11.40
N LYS A 104 18.22 18.06 12.21
CA LYS A 104 18.75 19.41 12.05
C LYS A 104 19.39 19.56 10.67
N GLY A 105 19.14 20.69 10.03
CA GLY A 105 19.68 20.98 8.70
C GLY A 105 18.90 20.36 7.55
N ALA A 106 17.77 19.70 7.81
CA ALA A 106 16.90 19.19 6.75
C ALA A 106 16.32 20.34 5.92
N CYS A 107 16.37 20.19 4.60
CA CYS A 107 15.79 21.17 3.67
C CYS A 107 14.27 21.03 3.55
N GLY A 108 13.62 22.00 2.89
CA GLY A 108 12.18 21.97 2.65
C GLY A 108 11.71 20.74 1.85
N THR A 109 12.52 20.28 0.89
CA THR A 109 12.23 19.06 0.11
C THR A 109 12.20 17.82 1.01
N TRP A 110 13.10 17.72 1.98
CA TRP A 110 13.11 16.64 2.96
C TRP A 110 11.83 16.66 3.83
N GLY A 111 11.43 17.85 4.28
CA GLY A 111 10.15 18.02 4.98
C GLY A 111 8.95 17.60 4.14
N ALA A 112 8.92 17.97 2.87
CA ALA A 112 7.88 17.55 1.93
C ALA A 112 7.86 16.04 1.72
N LEU A 113 9.03 15.38 1.67
CA LEU A 113 9.16 13.93 1.56
C LEU A 113 8.52 13.25 2.78
N TYR A 114 8.88 13.69 4.00
CA TYR A 114 8.33 13.08 5.21
C TYR A 114 6.81 13.26 5.33
N LYS A 115 6.32 14.45 4.95
CA LYS A 115 4.88 14.68 4.90
C LYS A 115 4.19 13.75 3.90
N ALA A 116 4.74 13.61 2.70
CA ALA A 116 4.18 12.73 1.67
C ALA A 116 4.17 11.27 2.11
N LEU A 117 5.24 10.79 2.77
CA LEU A 117 5.34 9.43 3.31
C LEU A 117 4.31 9.18 4.41
N LYS A 118 4.15 10.13 5.32
CA LYS A 118 3.19 10.03 6.42
C LYS A 118 1.76 9.99 5.88
N ASP A 119 1.42 10.90 4.97
CA ASP A 119 0.10 10.95 4.35
C ASP A 119 -0.20 9.65 3.59
N LEU A 120 0.79 9.09 2.87
CA LEU A 120 0.65 7.81 2.16
C LEU A 120 0.45 6.65 3.12
N GLU A 121 1.19 6.61 4.23
CA GLU A 121 1.03 5.58 5.26
C GLU A 121 -0.38 5.62 5.86
N GLU A 122 -0.86 6.80 6.24
CA GLU A 122 -2.20 6.96 6.82
C GLU A 122 -3.30 6.54 5.85
N ASP A 123 -3.20 6.95 4.59
CA ASP A 123 -4.13 6.56 3.53
C ASP A 123 -4.10 5.05 3.29
N THR A 124 -2.92 4.46 3.20
CA THR A 124 -2.73 3.01 3.01
C THR A 124 -3.28 2.21 4.19
N HIS A 125 -3.02 2.63 5.42
CA HIS A 125 -3.55 1.95 6.60
C HIS A 125 -5.08 1.98 6.64
N LEU A 126 -5.69 3.10 6.28
CA LEU A 126 -7.16 3.21 6.20
C LEU A 126 -7.73 2.28 5.12
N HIS A 127 -7.09 2.25 3.96
CA HIS A 127 -7.45 1.38 2.85
C HIS A 127 -7.38 -0.11 3.26
N ILE A 128 -6.27 -0.53 3.83
CA ILE A 128 -6.05 -1.89 4.34
C ILE A 128 -7.09 -2.25 5.41
N HIS A 129 -7.37 -1.33 6.34
CA HIS A 129 -8.36 -1.55 7.39
C HIS A 129 -9.75 -1.81 6.80
N LYS A 130 -10.18 -0.99 5.85
CA LYS A 130 -11.49 -1.14 5.20
C LYS A 130 -11.60 -2.46 4.45
N GLU A 131 -10.56 -2.88 3.75
CA GLU A 131 -10.55 -4.15 3.03
C GLU A 131 -10.53 -5.34 3.98
N ASN A 132 -9.58 -5.42 4.89
CA ASN A 132 -9.40 -6.57 5.77
C ASN A 132 -10.56 -6.78 6.75
N ASN A 133 -11.17 -5.70 7.25
CA ASN A 133 -12.15 -5.77 8.33
C ASN A 133 -13.60 -5.56 7.88
N ILE A 134 -13.83 -5.02 6.67
CA ILE A 134 -15.17 -4.75 6.16
C ILE A 134 -15.41 -5.46 4.83
N LEU A 135 -14.66 -5.13 3.78
CA LEU A 135 -14.91 -5.63 2.43
C LEU A 135 -14.69 -7.14 2.31
N PHE A 136 -13.53 -7.65 2.71
CA PHE A 136 -13.19 -9.06 2.56
C PHE A 136 -14.12 -9.98 3.37
N PRO A 137 -14.44 -9.68 4.64
CA PRO A 137 -15.44 -10.48 5.37
C PRO A 137 -16.81 -10.49 4.70
N MET A 138 -17.29 -9.35 4.19
CA MET A 138 -18.57 -9.26 3.47
C MET A 138 -18.57 -10.10 2.20
N VAL A 139 -17.50 -10.05 1.41
CA VAL A 139 -17.38 -10.80 0.15
C VAL A 139 -17.31 -12.29 0.41
N ILE A 140 -16.56 -12.73 1.40
CA ILE A 140 -16.45 -14.15 1.78
C ILE A 140 -17.80 -14.67 2.26
N GLU A 141 -18.52 -13.93 3.09
CA GLU A 141 -19.86 -14.29 3.56
C GLU A 141 -20.85 -14.38 2.39
N ALA A 142 -20.82 -13.42 1.48
CA ALA A 142 -21.67 -13.43 0.30
C ALA A 142 -21.41 -14.67 -0.58
N GLU A 143 -20.16 -15.03 -0.81
CA GLU A 143 -19.80 -16.25 -1.57
C GLU A 143 -20.34 -17.52 -0.90
N GLN A 144 -20.20 -17.63 0.42
CA GLN A 144 -20.71 -18.76 1.19
C GLN A 144 -22.24 -18.89 1.12
N ASN A 145 -22.95 -17.77 1.17
CA ASN A 145 -24.41 -17.75 1.09
C ASN A 145 -24.94 -18.15 -0.30
N PHE A 146 -24.19 -17.83 -1.36
CA PHE A 146 -24.60 -18.15 -2.73
C PHE A 146 -24.32 -19.59 -3.15
N SER A 147 -23.30 -20.21 -2.60
CA SER A 147 -22.81 -21.51 -3.06
C SER A 147 -23.17 -22.69 -2.17
N ASN A 148 -23.92 -22.49 -1.09
CA ASN A 148 -24.26 -23.54 -0.11
C ASN A 148 -23.04 -24.34 0.38
N CYS A 149 -21.93 -23.67 0.51
CA CYS A 149 -20.69 -24.29 0.96
C CYS A 149 -20.61 -24.48 2.47
#